data_81d18e069a22be7028cfef0492f54373
#
_entry.id   81d18e069a22be7028cfef0492f54373
#
_cell.length_a   1.000
_cell.length_b   1.000
_cell.length_c   1.000
_cell.angle_alpha   90.00
_cell.angle_beta   90.00
_cell.angle_gamma   90.00
#
_symmetry.space_group_name_H-M   'P 1'
#
loop_
_entity.id
_entity.type
_entity.pdbx_description
1 polymer ?
#
loop_
_entity_poly.entity_id
_entity_poly.type
_entity_poly.pdbx_seq_one_letter_code
_entity_poly.pdbx_strand_id
1 'polypeptide(L)'
;MTRNLIIGDIHAMYDRMLSALSSSGFDPEEDNLYAVGDFCDRGPEPVKVLDYLMSLPHFFPVVGNHDMWLYEYLCGYGPAPIWLDPRNGGKATYDIFKDLDSAKKTQIREWYGSFPFLRTVGNNIILHAGPPYGVADSDSLISLTEGMTLSSAYQTKRFTGSYISLVHGIVWDRDYIRAAIGWEKCSDSEIATELNRKPFETDRTIICGHTPLKEVFHSDRYHITCIDTGSFVSDGHITVMDMDTGELFSSN
;
A
#
# COMPACT_ATOMS: atom_id res chain seq x y z
N MET A 1 23.00 4.68 -12.66
CA MET A 1 21.66 5.12 -13.08
C MET A 1 20.76 4.96 -11.87
N THR A 2 19.97 5.97 -11.53
CA THR A 2 18.96 5.93 -10.47
C THR A 2 17.95 4.80 -10.80
N ARG A 3 17.77 3.84 -9.90
CA ARG A 3 16.77 2.78 -10.04
C ARG A 3 15.45 3.22 -9.43
N ASN A 4 14.35 2.66 -9.92
CA ASN A 4 13.03 2.82 -9.34
C ASN A 4 12.63 1.51 -8.66
N LEU A 5 12.85 1.40 -7.35
CA LEU A 5 12.49 0.24 -6.55
C LEU A 5 11.14 0.46 -5.88
N ILE A 6 10.35 -0.60 -5.73
CA ILE A 6 9.09 -0.54 -4.99
C ILE A 6 9.05 -1.66 -3.93
N ILE A 7 8.61 -1.31 -2.72
CA ILE A 7 8.49 -2.23 -1.58
C ILE A 7 7.01 -2.52 -1.27
N GLY A 8 6.71 -3.77 -0.96
CA GLY A 8 5.40 -4.25 -0.51
C GLY A 8 5.05 -3.81 0.92
N ASP A 9 3.94 -4.34 1.44
CA ASP A 9 3.43 -4.07 2.79
C ASP A 9 4.47 -4.43 3.86
N ILE A 10 4.78 -3.48 4.76
CA ILE A 10 5.86 -3.63 5.75
C ILE A 10 5.35 -4.10 7.12
N HIS A 11 4.20 -3.57 7.55
CA HIS A 11 3.55 -3.94 8.80
C HIS A 11 4.48 -3.97 10.03
N ALA A 12 5.21 -2.88 10.26
CA ALA A 12 6.11 -2.71 11.40
C ALA A 12 7.19 -3.81 11.57
N MET A 13 7.52 -4.53 10.49
CA MET A 13 8.52 -5.59 10.46
C MET A 13 9.89 -5.01 10.05
N TYR A 14 10.51 -4.25 10.98
CA TYR A 14 11.71 -3.46 10.71
C TYR A 14 12.89 -4.28 10.17
N ASP A 15 13.23 -5.38 10.84
CA ASP A 15 14.37 -6.22 10.43
C ASP A 15 14.13 -6.87 9.05
N ARG A 16 12.90 -7.31 8.77
CA ARG A 16 12.53 -7.83 7.45
C ARG A 16 12.63 -6.76 6.37
N MET A 17 12.19 -5.53 6.67
CA MET A 17 12.32 -4.39 5.75
C MET A 17 13.79 -4.13 5.40
N LEU A 18 14.67 -4.06 6.40
CA LEU A 18 16.10 -3.86 6.16
C LEU A 18 16.73 -5.01 5.38
N SER A 19 16.34 -6.26 5.68
CA SER A 19 16.80 -7.43 4.93
C SER A 19 16.40 -7.38 3.46
N ALA A 20 15.14 -7.01 3.15
CA ALA A 20 14.65 -6.87 1.77
C ALA A 20 15.38 -5.76 1.01
N LEU A 21 15.56 -4.60 1.63
CA LEU A 21 16.31 -3.49 1.05
C LEU A 21 17.78 -3.85 0.82
N SER A 22 18.41 -4.54 1.76
CA SER A 22 19.78 -5.03 1.62
C SER A 22 19.92 -6.05 0.49
N SER A 23 18.96 -6.97 0.34
CA SER A 23 18.99 -7.99 -0.72
C SER A 23 18.85 -7.38 -2.12
N SER A 24 18.13 -6.24 -2.23
CA SER A 24 18.02 -5.49 -3.49
C SER A 24 19.25 -4.63 -3.80
N GLY A 25 20.18 -4.50 -2.85
CA GLY A 25 21.29 -3.56 -2.95
C GLY A 25 20.85 -2.11 -3.02
N PHE A 26 19.74 -1.76 -2.35
CA PHE A 26 19.19 -0.40 -2.29
C PHE A 26 20.23 0.60 -1.76
N ASP A 27 20.44 1.68 -2.51
CA ASP A 27 21.24 2.83 -2.10
C ASP A 27 20.31 4.01 -1.80
N PRO A 28 20.18 4.44 -0.52
CA PRO A 28 19.26 5.50 -0.14
C PRO A 28 19.55 6.87 -0.75
N GLU A 29 20.80 7.12 -1.18
CA GLU A 29 21.20 8.40 -1.77
C GLU A 29 21.00 8.45 -3.29
N GLU A 30 20.94 7.29 -3.96
CA GLU A 30 20.92 7.21 -5.42
C GLU A 30 19.61 6.66 -5.98
N ASP A 31 18.92 5.73 -5.23
CA ASP A 31 17.75 5.04 -5.71
C ASP A 31 16.45 5.71 -5.24
N ASN A 32 15.42 5.66 -6.06
CA ASN A 32 14.06 6.00 -5.67
C ASN A 32 13.39 4.77 -5.03
N LEU A 33 12.87 4.92 -3.82
CA LEU A 33 12.06 3.90 -3.14
C LEU A 33 10.58 4.30 -3.16
N TYR A 34 9.79 3.58 -3.91
CA TYR A 34 8.32 3.64 -3.88
C TYR A 34 7.78 2.63 -2.88
N ALA A 35 6.55 2.84 -2.38
CA ALA A 35 5.93 1.88 -1.46
C ALA A 35 4.42 1.85 -1.65
N VAL A 36 3.84 0.65 -1.50
CA VAL A 36 2.40 0.42 -1.69
C VAL A 36 1.54 0.76 -0.46
N GLY A 37 2.16 1.20 0.65
CA GLY A 37 1.47 1.52 1.91
C GLY A 37 1.63 0.45 2.99
N ASP A 38 0.85 0.58 4.07
CA ASP A 38 0.80 -0.32 5.23
C ASP A 38 2.14 -0.49 5.96
N PHE A 39 2.63 0.63 6.54
CA PHE A 39 3.93 0.66 7.23
C PHE A 39 3.84 0.25 8.69
N CYS A 40 2.68 0.38 9.33
CA CYS A 40 2.44 0.09 10.74
C CYS A 40 1.56 -1.16 10.93
N ASP A 41 1.26 -1.46 12.19
CA ASP A 41 0.41 -2.56 12.65
C ASP A 41 1.03 -3.96 12.49
N ARG A 42 0.48 -4.93 13.26
CA ARG A 42 0.86 -6.35 13.24
C ARG A 42 2.25 -6.63 13.80
N GLY A 43 3.28 -5.95 13.29
CA GLY A 43 4.66 -6.12 13.75
C GLY A 43 5.00 -5.27 14.98
N PRO A 44 6.19 -5.53 15.57
CA PRO A 44 6.56 -4.97 16.88
C PRO A 44 7.19 -3.57 16.83
N GLU A 45 7.64 -3.08 15.67
CA GLU A 45 8.53 -1.92 15.60
C GLU A 45 8.03 -0.77 14.70
N PRO A 46 6.77 -0.29 14.89
CA PRO A 46 6.20 0.72 14.00
C PRO A 46 7.01 2.02 13.99
N VAL A 47 7.51 2.47 15.15
CA VAL A 47 8.28 3.73 15.23
C VAL A 47 9.61 3.62 14.50
N LYS A 48 10.31 2.49 14.59
CA LYS A 48 11.59 2.31 13.88
C LYS A 48 11.39 2.30 12.36
N VAL A 49 10.35 1.62 11.88
CA VAL A 49 10.00 1.62 10.44
C VAL A 49 9.73 3.03 9.97
N LEU A 50 8.86 3.78 10.68
CA LEU A 50 8.51 5.14 10.30
C LEU A 50 9.72 6.10 10.35
N ASP A 51 10.58 5.98 11.38
CA ASP A 51 11.78 6.80 11.49
C ASP A 51 12.75 6.57 10.32
N TYR A 52 12.95 5.30 9.96
CA TYR A 52 13.79 4.96 8.83
C TYR A 52 13.22 5.50 7.52
N LEU A 53 11.95 5.26 7.23
CA LEU A 53 11.31 5.71 5.99
C LEU A 53 11.26 7.25 5.89
N MET A 54 11.01 7.96 7.01
CA MET A 54 11.07 9.41 7.07
C MET A 54 12.48 9.99 6.85
N SER A 55 13.52 9.20 7.08
CA SER A 55 14.91 9.63 6.87
C SER A 55 15.37 9.54 5.41
N LEU A 56 14.64 8.80 4.56
CA LEU A 56 15.03 8.58 3.18
C LEU A 56 14.74 9.82 2.31
N PRO A 57 15.74 10.37 1.58
CA PRO A 57 15.54 11.55 0.74
C PRO A 57 14.66 11.29 -0.48
N HIS A 58 14.65 10.05 -0.99
CA HIS A 58 13.95 9.64 -2.22
C HIS A 58 12.89 8.59 -1.94
N PHE A 59 11.97 8.87 -0.98
CA PHE A 59 10.88 7.97 -0.60
C PHE A 59 9.53 8.47 -1.12
N PHE A 60 8.83 7.63 -1.87
CA PHE A 60 7.61 7.96 -2.62
C PHE A 60 6.45 6.98 -2.33
N PRO A 61 5.83 7.05 -1.15
CA PRO A 61 4.75 6.13 -0.78
C PRO A 61 3.40 6.48 -1.40
N VAL A 62 2.47 5.50 -1.38
CA VAL A 62 1.03 5.74 -1.41
C VAL A 62 0.41 5.35 -0.07
N VAL A 63 -0.85 5.76 0.17
CA VAL A 63 -1.58 5.47 1.41
C VAL A 63 -2.07 4.03 1.42
N GLY A 64 -1.79 3.30 2.51
CA GLY A 64 -2.45 2.05 2.84
C GLY A 64 -3.60 2.24 3.83
N ASN A 65 -4.43 1.22 4.00
CA ASN A 65 -5.58 1.30 4.91
C ASN A 65 -5.16 1.32 6.40
N HIS A 66 -4.07 0.68 6.76
CA HIS A 66 -3.50 0.74 8.12
C HIS A 66 -2.90 2.13 8.41
N ASP A 67 -2.29 2.76 7.41
CA ASP A 67 -1.78 4.12 7.50
C ASP A 67 -2.92 5.13 7.74
N MET A 68 -4.09 4.93 7.10
CA MET A 68 -5.28 5.74 7.34
C MET A 68 -5.76 5.66 8.79
N TRP A 69 -5.83 4.46 9.36
CA TRP A 69 -6.27 4.29 10.76
C TRP A 69 -5.32 4.98 11.74
N LEU A 70 -3.99 4.85 11.54
CA LEU A 70 -3.03 5.55 12.38
C LEU A 70 -3.14 7.05 12.20
N TYR A 71 -3.29 7.55 10.98
CA TYR A 71 -3.49 8.97 10.71
C TYR A 71 -4.75 9.53 11.39
N GLU A 72 -5.88 8.83 11.33
CA GLU A 72 -7.12 9.19 12.02
C GLU A 72 -6.90 9.33 13.52
N TYR A 73 -6.24 8.35 14.13
CA TYR A 73 -5.89 8.40 15.55
C TYR A 73 -5.03 9.63 15.86
N LEU A 74 -4.01 9.92 15.06
CA LEU A 74 -3.12 11.07 15.23
C LEU A 74 -3.83 12.42 14.99
N CYS A 75 -4.93 12.44 14.24
CA CYS A 75 -5.80 13.61 14.08
C CYS A 75 -6.77 13.82 15.27
N GLY A 76 -6.78 12.93 16.26
CA GLY A 76 -7.61 13.06 17.46
C GLY A 76 -8.99 12.44 17.34
N TYR A 77 -9.30 11.66 16.30
CA TYR A 77 -10.59 10.95 16.18
C TYR A 77 -10.71 9.75 17.14
N GLY A 78 -9.62 9.41 17.84
CA GLY A 78 -9.54 8.23 18.68
C GLY A 78 -9.28 6.95 17.90
N PRO A 79 -8.94 5.83 18.58
CA PRO A 79 -8.69 4.57 17.90
C PRO A 79 -10.00 3.94 17.42
N ALA A 80 -10.11 3.67 16.12
CA ALA A 80 -11.27 2.97 15.56
C ALA A 80 -11.36 1.54 16.12
N PRO A 81 -12.54 1.05 16.59
CA PRO A 81 -12.67 -0.30 17.11
C PRO A 81 -12.21 -1.39 16.14
N ILE A 82 -12.46 -1.19 14.84
CA ILE A 82 -12.02 -2.12 13.79
C ILE A 82 -10.50 -2.14 13.65
N TRP A 83 -9.81 -1.03 13.85
CA TRP A 83 -8.35 -0.98 13.86
C TRP A 83 -7.75 -1.80 15.00
N LEU A 84 -8.39 -1.75 16.18
CA LEU A 84 -7.95 -2.49 17.38
C LEU A 84 -8.35 -3.97 17.35
N ASP A 85 -9.16 -4.42 16.40
CA ASP A 85 -9.53 -5.84 16.26
C ASP A 85 -8.25 -6.67 16.06
N PRO A 86 -8.09 -7.82 16.76
CA PRO A 86 -6.90 -8.66 16.65
C PRO A 86 -6.56 -9.10 15.22
N ARG A 87 -7.56 -9.22 14.35
CA ARG A 87 -7.35 -9.56 12.93
C ARG A 87 -6.63 -8.47 12.15
N ASN A 88 -6.76 -7.22 12.59
CA ASN A 88 -6.11 -6.06 11.95
C ASN A 88 -4.78 -5.70 12.62
N GLY A 89 -4.56 -6.09 13.88
CA GLY A 89 -3.27 -5.95 14.57
C GLY A 89 -2.89 -4.52 14.98
N GLY A 90 -3.80 -3.55 14.87
CA GLY A 90 -3.55 -2.13 15.19
C GLY A 90 -3.31 -1.87 16.68
N LYS A 91 -3.71 -2.82 17.55
CA LYS A 91 -3.47 -2.67 18.99
C LYS A 91 -1.99 -2.55 19.35
N ALA A 92 -1.10 -3.24 18.65
CA ALA A 92 0.35 -3.17 18.88
C ALA A 92 0.87 -1.75 18.63
N THR A 93 0.47 -1.14 17.50
CA THR A 93 0.80 0.25 17.18
C THR A 93 0.18 1.21 18.17
N TYR A 94 -1.12 1.07 18.48
CA TYR A 94 -1.82 1.94 19.42
C TYR A 94 -1.16 1.95 20.80
N ASP A 95 -0.79 0.78 21.35
CA ASP A 95 -0.16 0.68 22.69
C ASP A 95 1.17 1.42 22.76
N ILE A 96 1.92 1.50 21.67
CA ILE A 96 3.15 2.29 21.56
C ILE A 96 2.83 3.78 21.39
N PHE A 97 1.93 4.10 20.48
CA PHE A 97 1.64 5.49 20.12
C PHE A 97 0.88 6.27 21.18
N LYS A 98 0.06 5.64 22.03
CA LYS A 98 -0.65 6.36 23.12
C LYS A 98 0.33 7.09 24.05
N ASP A 99 1.49 6.50 24.30
CA ASP A 99 2.54 7.02 25.19
C ASP A 99 3.67 7.77 24.46
N LEU A 100 3.60 7.84 23.11
CA LEU A 100 4.60 8.55 22.30
C LEU A 100 4.50 10.05 22.51
N ASP A 101 5.66 10.73 22.45
CA ASP A 101 5.74 12.19 22.54
C ASP A 101 4.87 12.91 21.50
N SER A 102 4.28 14.03 21.92
CA SER A 102 3.35 14.80 21.09
C SER A 102 4.01 15.42 19.86
N ALA A 103 5.28 15.84 19.95
CA ALA A 103 6.02 16.37 18.81
C ALA A 103 6.25 15.28 17.76
N LYS A 104 6.60 14.06 18.22
CA LYS A 104 6.76 12.90 17.34
C LYS A 104 5.46 12.48 16.68
N LYS A 105 4.35 12.47 17.43
CA LYS A 105 3.00 12.24 16.86
C LYS A 105 2.65 13.25 15.78
N THR A 106 2.97 14.52 16.00
CA THR A 106 2.74 15.60 15.04
C THR A 106 3.58 15.41 13.78
N GLN A 107 4.87 15.12 13.92
CA GLN A 107 5.76 14.82 12.80
C GLN A 107 5.22 13.69 11.91
N ILE A 108 4.86 12.57 12.54
CA ILE A 108 4.33 11.39 11.82
C ILE A 108 2.99 11.72 11.14
N ARG A 109 2.09 12.45 11.82
CA ARG A 109 0.81 12.89 11.24
C ARG A 109 1.01 13.75 10.00
N GLU A 110 1.91 14.74 10.06
CA GLU A 110 2.19 15.62 8.93
C GLU A 110 2.80 14.85 7.75
N TRP A 111 3.69 13.92 8.03
CA TRP A 111 4.29 13.05 7.03
C TRP A 111 3.24 12.18 6.32
N TYR A 112 2.41 11.45 7.05
CA TYR A 112 1.32 10.67 6.46
C TYR A 112 0.32 11.54 5.70
N GLY A 113 0.04 12.74 6.23
CA GLY A 113 -0.88 13.69 5.60
C GLY A 113 -0.48 14.10 4.18
N SER A 114 0.80 13.99 3.82
CA SER A 114 1.33 14.29 2.49
C SER A 114 1.15 13.16 1.47
N PHE A 115 0.79 11.95 1.90
CA PHE A 115 0.73 10.79 1.01
C PHE A 115 -0.43 10.87 0.03
N PRO A 116 -0.19 10.64 -1.25
CA PRO A 116 -1.24 10.48 -2.24
C PRO A 116 -1.85 9.06 -2.16
N PHE A 117 -3.05 8.90 -2.72
CA PHE A 117 -3.69 7.59 -2.87
C PHE A 117 -3.22 6.81 -4.09
N LEU A 118 -2.59 7.51 -5.04
CA LEU A 118 -2.09 6.94 -6.28
C LEU A 118 -0.85 7.71 -6.74
N ARG A 119 0.10 6.98 -7.33
CA ARG A 119 1.24 7.55 -8.08
C ARG A 119 1.34 6.93 -9.45
N THR A 120 1.86 7.69 -10.40
CA THR A 120 2.25 7.21 -11.72
C THR A 120 3.77 7.33 -11.87
N VAL A 121 4.40 6.26 -12.35
CA VAL A 121 5.85 6.21 -12.59
C VAL A 121 6.11 5.45 -13.89
N GLY A 122 6.56 6.15 -14.93
CA GLY A 122 6.66 5.56 -16.26
C GLY A 122 5.31 4.98 -16.70
N ASN A 123 5.29 3.69 -17.01
CA ASN A 123 4.08 2.96 -17.38
C ASN A 123 3.37 2.31 -16.18
N ASN A 124 3.78 2.61 -14.95
CA ASN A 124 3.20 2.00 -13.77
C ASN A 124 2.22 2.93 -13.07
N ILE A 125 1.14 2.38 -12.52
CA ILE A 125 0.23 2.98 -11.57
C ILE A 125 0.43 2.27 -10.24
N ILE A 126 0.83 3.01 -9.20
CA ILE A 126 1.01 2.50 -7.85
C ILE A 126 -0.19 2.93 -7.02
N LEU A 127 -0.85 1.97 -6.39
CA LEU A 127 -1.93 2.18 -5.43
C LEU A 127 -1.92 1.04 -4.40
N HIS A 128 -2.68 1.17 -3.30
CA HIS A 128 -2.55 0.17 -2.23
C HIS A 128 -3.25 -1.16 -2.55
N ALA A 129 -4.54 -1.15 -2.89
CA ALA A 129 -5.32 -2.40 -3.04
C ALA A 129 -5.67 -2.73 -4.49
N GLY A 130 -6.38 -1.85 -5.19
CA GLY A 130 -6.79 -2.12 -6.57
C GLY A 130 -7.59 -0.98 -7.18
N PRO A 131 -7.96 -1.08 -8.47
CA PRO A 131 -8.86 -0.13 -9.11
C PRO A 131 -10.24 -0.18 -8.44
N PRO A 132 -10.83 0.97 -8.10
CA PRO A 132 -12.15 1.00 -7.45
C PRO A 132 -13.29 0.66 -8.40
N TYR A 133 -14.40 0.17 -7.86
CA TYR A 133 -15.62 -0.01 -8.63
C TYR A 133 -16.13 1.31 -9.20
N GLY A 134 -16.66 1.28 -10.44
CA GLY A 134 -17.28 2.44 -11.07
C GLY A 134 -16.31 3.41 -11.74
N VAL A 135 -15.01 3.15 -11.69
CA VAL A 135 -14.00 3.83 -12.50
C VAL A 135 -13.64 2.92 -13.66
N ALA A 136 -13.79 3.42 -14.89
CA ALA A 136 -13.73 2.59 -16.10
C ALA A 136 -12.28 2.32 -16.53
N ASP A 137 -11.43 3.34 -16.46
CA ASP A 137 -10.10 3.35 -17.09
C ASP A 137 -9.05 4.11 -16.24
N SER A 138 -7.79 3.95 -16.61
CA SER A 138 -6.65 4.54 -15.91
C SER A 138 -6.62 6.06 -15.94
N ASP A 139 -7.04 6.69 -17.02
CA ASP A 139 -7.00 8.15 -17.15
C ASP A 139 -8.06 8.79 -16.24
N SER A 140 -9.24 8.17 -16.17
CA SER A 140 -10.29 8.55 -15.21
C SER A 140 -9.82 8.40 -13.77
N LEU A 141 -9.15 7.30 -13.44
CA LEU A 141 -8.63 7.04 -12.09
C LEU A 141 -7.57 8.08 -11.70
N ILE A 142 -6.62 8.35 -12.58
CA ILE A 142 -5.56 9.35 -12.37
C ILE A 142 -6.18 10.73 -12.17
N SER A 143 -7.11 11.14 -13.03
CA SER A 143 -7.80 12.44 -12.94
C SER A 143 -8.59 12.59 -11.64
N LEU A 144 -9.29 11.55 -11.20
CA LEU A 144 -10.07 11.57 -9.95
C LEU A 144 -9.19 11.65 -8.69
N THR A 145 -7.95 11.20 -8.77
CA THR A 145 -7.00 11.20 -7.63
C THR A 145 -5.97 12.31 -7.69
N GLU A 146 -5.94 13.09 -8.77
CA GLU A 146 -4.98 14.18 -8.97
C GLU A 146 -5.01 15.18 -7.80
N GLY A 147 -3.84 15.44 -7.21
CA GLY A 147 -3.68 16.31 -6.05
C GLY A 147 -4.36 15.82 -4.77
N MET A 148 -4.92 14.62 -4.74
CA MET A 148 -5.53 14.04 -3.56
C MET A 148 -4.46 13.45 -2.64
N THR A 149 -4.29 14.05 -1.46
CA THR A 149 -3.47 13.51 -0.37
C THR A 149 -4.36 13.08 0.79
N LEU A 150 -3.79 12.32 1.71
CA LEU A 150 -4.51 11.88 2.91
C LEU A 150 -5.06 13.09 3.69
N SER A 151 -4.25 14.10 3.94
CA SER A 151 -4.68 15.34 4.60
C SER A 151 -5.79 16.07 3.85
N SER A 152 -5.66 16.25 2.52
CA SER A 152 -6.66 16.96 1.73
C SER A 152 -8.00 16.22 1.69
N ALA A 153 -7.98 14.89 1.67
CA ALA A 153 -9.18 14.06 1.71
C ALA A 153 -9.96 14.26 3.01
N TYR A 154 -9.28 14.28 4.16
CA TYR A 154 -9.93 14.55 5.46
C TYR A 154 -10.44 15.98 5.60
N GLN A 155 -9.65 16.98 5.19
CA GLN A 155 -10.05 18.40 5.27
C GLN A 155 -11.27 18.72 4.40
N THR A 156 -11.38 18.12 3.22
CA THR A 156 -12.48 18.41 2.27
C THR A 156 -13.71 17.54 2.52
N LYS A 157 -13.73 16.72 3.58
CA LYS A 157 -14.79 15.73 3.86
C LYS A 157 -15.09 14.83 2.64
N ARG A 158 -14.08 14.55 1.83
CA ARG A 158 -14.20 13.68 0.65
C ARG A 158 -14.48 12.22 0.99
N PHE A 159 -14.63 11.88 2.27
CA PHE A 159 -15.12 10.58 2.76
C PHE A 159 -16.66 10.46 2.76
N THR A 160 -17.38 11.35 2.04
CA THR A 160 -18.83 11.27 1.90
C THR A 160 -19.25 11.06 0.45
N GLY A 161 -20.30 10.28 0.22
CA GLY A 161 -20.84 10.02 -1.11
C GLY A 161 -19.92 9.19 -2.01
N SER A 162 -19.80 9.56 -3.28
CA SER A 162 -19.02 8.83 -4.29
C SER A 162 -17.51 8.77 -4.00
N TYR A 163 -16.97 9.72 -3.25
CA TYR A 163 -15.56 9.71 -2.87
C TYR A 163 -15.21 8.65 -1.83
N ILE A 164 -16.13 8.27 -0.95
CA ILE A 164 -15.89 7.17 -0.02
C ILE A 164 -15.69 5.85 -0.78
N SER A 165 -16.45 5.65 -1.84
CA SER A 165 -16.32 4.47 -2.69
C SER A 165 -15.00 4.46 -3.47
N LEU A 166 -14.54 5.61 -3.95
CA LEU A 166 -13.24 5.76 -4.63
C LEU A 166 -12.10 5.42 -3.69
N VAL A 167 -12.01 6.11 -2.54
CA VAL A 167 -10.94 5.89 -1.56
C VAL A 167 -11.00 4.46 -1.02
N HIS A 168 -12.19 3.97 -0.66
CA HIS A 168 -12.37 2.60 -0.18
C HIS A 168 -11.92 1.58 -1.22
N GLY A 169 -12.23 1.78 -2.51
CA GLY A 169 -11.76 0.89 -3.56
C GLY A 169 -10.24 0.87 -3.67
N ILE A 170 -9.60 2.04 -3.65
CA ILE A 170 -8.13 2.14 -3.78
C ILE A 170 -7.38 1.48 -2.60
N VAL A 171 -7.93 1.53 -1.38
CA VAL A 171 -7.18 1.07 -0.18
C VAL A 171 -7.72 -0.20 0.48
N TRP A 172 -8.90 -0.71 0.06
CA TRP A 172 -9.55 -1.87 0.72
C TRP A 172 -9.99 -2.97 -0.23
N ASP A 173 -10.16 -2.67 -1.54
CA ASP A 173 -10.76 -3.62 -2.47
C ASP A 173 -9.82 -4.82 -2.72
N ARG A 174 -10.33 -6.02 -2.47
CA ARG A 174 -9.65 -7.28 -2.78
C ARG A 174 -10.26 -8.03 -3.95
N ASP A 175 -11.39 -7.55 -4.45
CA ASP A 175 -12.14 -8.31 -5.46
C ASP A 175 -11.45 -8.26 -6.81
N TYR A 176 -10.74 -7.16 -7.11
CA TYR A 176 -9.97 -7.07 -8.35
C TYR A 176 -8.84 -8.09 -8.39
N ILE A 177 -8.02 -8.16 -7.34
CA ILE A 177 -6.93 -9.13 -7.26
C ILE A 177 -7.45 -10.58 -7.18
N ARG A 178 -8.55 -10.82 -6.48
CA ARG A 178 -9.19 -12.15 -6.41
C ARG A 178 -9.70 -12.60 -7.77
N ALA A 179 -10.31 -11.70 -8.54
CA ALA A 179 -10.77 -11.99 -9.90
C ALA A 179 -9.58 -12.31 -10.82
N ALA A 180 -8.50 -11.55 -10.73
CA ALA A 180 -7.28 -11.79 -11.50
C ALA A 180 -6.65 -13.15 -11.15
N ILE A 181 -6.52 -13.48 -9.87
CA ILE A 181 -6.01 -14.78 -9.40
C ILE A 181 -6.92 -15.93 -9.86
N GLY A 182 -8.24 -15.75 -9.76
CA GLY A 182 -9.21 -16.74 -10.23
C GLY A 182 -9.07 -16.99 -11.73
N TRP A 183 -8.88 -15.96 -12.51
CA TRP A 183 -8.69 -16.03 -13.95
C TRP A 183 -7.40 -16.78 -14.33
N GLU A 184 -6.27 -16.45 -13.71
CA GLU A 184 -4.98 -17.09 -14.01
C GLU A 184 -4.96 -18.58 -13.60
N LYS A 185 -5.71 -18.96 -12.54
CA LYS A 185 -5.82 -20.35 -12.12
C LYS A 185 -6.76 -21.17 -13.00
N CYS A 186 -7.78 -20.55 -13.57
CA CYS A 186 -8.83 -21.22 -14.32
C CYS A 186 -9.41 -20.22 -15.35
N SER A 187 -9.08 -20.36 -16.63
CA SER A 187 -9.46 -19.44 -17.71
C SER A 187 -10.97 -19.18 -17.82
N ASP A 188 -11.80 -20.09 -17.26
CA ASP A 188 -13.28 -20.00 -17.20
C ASP A 188 -13.74 -19.96 -15.75
N SER A 189 -12.98 -19.33 -14.83
CA SER A 189 -13.24 -19.47 -13.42
C SER A 189 -14.59 -18.85 -13.02
N GLU A 190 -15.39 -19.65 -12.35
CA GLU A 190 -16.64 -19.23 -11.70
C GLU A 190 -16.39 -18.05 -10.76
N ILE A 191 -15.23 -17.99 -10.09
CA ILE A 191 -14.85 -16.92 -9.16
C ILE A 191 -14.77 -15.57 -9.85
N ALA A 192 -14.11 -15.47 -11.02
CA ALA A 192 -14.03 -14.22 -11.77
C ALA A 192 -15.42 -13.78 -12.30
N THR A 193 -16.28 -14.75 -12.60
CA THR A 193 -17.66 -14.53 -13.02
C THR A 193 -18.57 -14.14 -11.85
N GLU A 194 -18.42 -14.79 -10.69
CA GLU A 194 -19.18 -14.48 -9.47
C GLU A 194 -18.89 -13.07 -8.94
N LEU A 195 -17.63 -12.66 -8.94
CA LEU A 195 -17.23 -11.31 -8.48
C LEU A 195 -17.61 -10.22 -9.48
N ASN A 196 -17.99 -10.56 -10.72
CA ASN A 196 -18.32 -9.63 -11.80
C ASN A 196 -17.28 -8.50 -11.96
N ARG A 197 -15.99 -8.82 -11.68
CA ARG A 197 -14.85 -7.88 -11.84
C ARG A 197 -14.18 -8.12 -13.18
N LYS A 198 -14.43 -7.22 -14.11
CA LYS A 198 -13.77 -7.21 -15.43
C LYS A 198 -12.36 -6.63 -15.31
N PRO A 199 -11.45 -7.00 -16.24
CA PRO A 199 -10.18 -6.29 -16.40
C PRO A 199 -10.40 -4.78 -16.53
N PHE A 200 -9.53 -4.01 -15.87
CA PHE A 200 -9.56 -2.55 -15.93
C PHE A 200 -9.01 -2.07 -17.29
N GLU A 201 -9.63 -1.08 -17.89
CA GLU A 201 -9.16 -0.56 -19.16
C GLU A 201 -7.92 0.30 -18.96
N THR A 202 -6.78 -0.26 -19.29
CA THR A 202 -5.47 0.40 -19.14
C THR A 202 -4.43 -0.28 -20.04
N ASP A 203 -3.48 0.50 -20.50
CA ASP A 203 -2.22 0.06 -21.11
C ASP A 203 -1.05 0.08 -20.08
N ARG A 204 -1.35 0.46 -18.82
CA ARG A 204 -0.39 0.60 -17.72
C ARG A 204 -0.44 -0.60 -16.80
N THR A 205 0.68 -0.89 -16.15
CA THR A 205 0.73 -1.90 -15.09
C THR A 205 0.34 -1.30 -13.75
N ILE A 206 -0.64 -1.89 -13.08
CA ILE A 206 -1.01 -1.55 -11.71
C ILE A 206 -0.11 -2.35 -10.76
N ILE A 207 0.59 -1.66 -9.86
CA ILE A 207 1.37 -2.30 -8.80
C ILE A 207 0.68 -2.02 -7.47
N CYS A 208 0.38 -3.09 -6.71
CA CYS A 208 -0.35 -2.99 -5.45
C CYS A 208 0.17 -3.93 -4.36
N GLY A 209 -0.38 -3.77 -3.15
CA GLY A 209 -0.19 -4.60 -1.96
C GLY A 209 -1.51 -5.13 -1.40
N HIS A 210 -1.75 -4.93 -0.10
CA HIS A 210 -3.00 -5.15 0.64
C HIS A 210 -3.49 -6.59 0.76
N THR A 211 -3.30 -7.41 -0.25
CA THR A 211 -3.77 -8.79 -0.27
C THR A 211 -2.58 -9.72 -0.11
N PRO A 212 -2.33 -10.24 1.12
CA PRO A 212 -1.15 -11.05 1.37
C PRO A 212 -1.22 -12.37 0.59
N LEU A 213 -0.20 -12.61 -0.21
CA LEU A 213 0.00 -13.81 -1.03
C LEU A 213 1.30 -14.50 -0.61
N LYS A 214 1.50 -15.75 -1.01
CA LYS A 214 2.76 -16.46 -0.73
C LYS A 214 3.91 -16.00 -1.62
N GLU A 215 3.57 -15.59 -2.86
CA GLU A 215 4.50 -15.15 -3.89
C GLU A 215 3.91 -13.92 -4.57
N VAL A 216 4.75 -13.12 -5.20
CA VAL A 216 4.31 -12.04 -6.07
C VAL A 216 3.37 -12.59 -7.14
N PHE A 217 2.26 -11.93 -7.33
CA PHE A 217 1.28 -12.29 -8.35
C PHE A 217 1.28 -11.28 -9.47
N HIS A 218 1.29 -11.77 -10.70
CA HIS A 218 1.18 -10.96 -11.90
C HIS A 218 0.11 -11.51 -12.84
N SER A 219 -0.65 -10.61 -13.48
CA SER A 219 -1.63 -10.93 -14.51
C SER A 219 -1.56 -9.90 -15.63
N ASP A 220 -1.18 -10.35 -16.82
CA ASP A 220 -1.20 -9.53 -18.04
C ASP A 220 -2.62 -9.09 -18.39
N ARG A 221 -3.60 -9.99 -18.24
CA ARG A 221 -5.00 -9.72 -18.56
C ARG A 221 -5.61 -8.63 -17.69
N TYR A 222 -5.27 -8.61 -16.40
CA TYR A 222 -5.77 -7.63 -15.43
C TYR A 222 -4.81 -6.46 -15.25
N HIS A 223 -3.66 -6.47 -15.95
CA HIS A 223 -2.62 -5.45 -15.87
C HIS A 223 -2.23 -5.15 -14.41
N ILE A 224 -2.10 -6.20 -13.56
CA ILE A 224 -1.83 -6.03 -12.14
C ILE A 224 -0.68 -6.89 -11.65
N THR A 225 0.17 -6.29 -10.80
CA THR A 225 1.21 -6.97 -10.03
C THR A 225 0.97 -6.70 -8.55
N CYS A 226 0.70 -7.75 -7.76
CA CYS A 226 0.57 -7.65 -6.31
C CYS A 226 1.86 -8.13 -5.65
N ILE A 227 2.49 -7.23 -4.88
CA ILE A 227 3.79 -7.47 -4.22
C ILE A 227 3.69 -7.62 -2.70
N ASP A 228 2.47 -7.69 -2.13
CA ASP A 228 2.28 -8.05 -0.72
C ASP A 228 2.48 -9.55 -0.54
N THR A 229 3.60 -9.93 0.05
CA THR A 229 4.00 -11.31 0.31
C THR A 229 3.90 -11.68 1.78
N GLY A 230 3.01 -10.98 2.52
CA GLY A 230 2.63 -11.34 3.87
C GLY A 230 3.73 -11.07 4.90
N SER A 231 4.29 -9.89 4.94
CA SER A 231 5.40 -9.50 5.81
C SER A 231 5.26 -9.91 7.29
N PHE A 232 4.04 -10.00 7.80
CA PHE A 232 3.73 -10.26 9.20
C PHE A 232 3.44 -11.74 9.53
N VAL A 233 3.31 -12.63 8.54
CA VAL A 233 3.11 -14.06 8.79
C VAL A 233 4.45 -14.79 8.92
N SER A 234 4.44 -15.95 9.57
CA SER A 234 5.67 -16.68 9.92
C SER A 234 6.51 -17.10 8.72
N ASP A 235 5.85 -17.52 7.65
CA ASP A 235 6.45 -17.95 6.38
C ASP A 235 6.37 -16.90 5.27
N GLY A 236 5.93 -15.67 5.63
CA GLY A 236 5.88 -14.53 4.71
C GLY A 236 7.18 -13.73 4.71
N HIS A 237 7.30 -12.87 3.74
CA HIS A 237 8.46 -12.01 3.55
C HIS A 237 8.05 -10.62 3.05
N ILE A 238 8.98 -9.70 2.98
CA ILE A 238 8.80 -8.40 2.31
C ILE A 238 9.47 -8.51 0.95
N THR A 239 8.73 -8.15 -0.09
CA THR A 239 9.25 -8.08 -1.46
C THR A 239 9.63 -6.64 -1.82
N VAL A 240 10.79 -6.49 -2.44
CA VAL A 240 11.22 -5.31 -3.21
C VAL A 240 11.27 -5.71 -4.67
N MET A 241 10.73 -4.88 -5.55
CA MET A 241 10.78 -5.08 -7.00
C MET A 241 11.48 -3.89 -7.67
N ASP A 242 12.40 -4.16 -8.56
CA ASP A 242 12.90 -3.17 -9.50
C ASP A 242 11.84 -2.97 -10.60
N MET A 243 11.27 -1.76 -10.68
CA MET A 243 10.16 -1.49 -11.60
C MET A 243 10.60 -1.37 -13.07
N ASP A 244 11.88 -1.17 -13.33
CA ASP A 244 12.42 -1.03 -14.68
C ASP A 244 12.76 -2.39 -15.28
N THR A 245 13.18 -3.36 -14.46
CA THR A 245 13.59 -4.70 -14.89
C THR A 245 12.59 -5.81 -14.55
N GLY A 246 11.73 -5.58 -13.55
CA GLY A 246 10.85 -6.59 -12.96
C GLY A 246 11.58 -7.57 -12.02
N GLU A 247 12.85 -7.34 -11.70
CA GLU A 247 13.60 -8.19 -10.78
C GLU A 247 13.04 -8.11 -9.36
N LEU A 248 12.93 -9.26 -8.69
CA LEU A 248 12.35 -9.40 -7.36
C LEU A 248 13.43 -9.73 -6.33
N PHE A 249 13.35 -9.07 -5.19
CA PHE A 249 14.21 -9.30 -4.04
C PHE A 249 13.32 -9.50 -2.81
N SER A 250 13.74 -10.34 -1.87
CA SER A 250 12.95 -10.63 -0.67
C SER A 250 13.79 -10.59 0.59
N SER A 251 13.11 -10.32 1.72
CA SER A 251 13.70 -10.54 3.04
C SER A 251 13.94 -12.02 3.28
N ASN A 252 15.02 -12.32 3.97
CA ASN A 252 15.31 -13.66 4.50
C ASN A 252 14.43 -13.97 5.71
#